data_89345ded15d1b26336afc6daad14b6fe
#
_entry.id   89345ded15d1b26336afc6daad14b6fe
#
_cell.length_a   1.000
_cell.length_b   1.000
_cell.length_c   1.000
_cell.angle_alpha   90.00
_cell.angle_beta   90.00
_cell.angle_gamma   90.00
#
_symmetry.space_group_name_H-M   'P 1'
#
loop_
_entity.id
_entity.type
_entity.pdbx_description
1 polymer ?
#
loop_
_entity_poly.entity_id
_entity_poly.type
_entity_poly.pdbx_seq_one_letter_code
_entity_poly.pdbx_strand_id
1 'polypeptide(L)'
;RENGTLQRNFQGYSTHRQCDLVSLGVIGIGGIGNMFAQNAVSTIEYEEIIERGELPIKKGLLVDDDDLLRAAVIQDLMCYDSLSYDDFGATHNIDFREYFEDEIKKLKVLEDDELLELSDAGIGITPKGRLLLRNIAMTFDRYIDLEENEHRFSKAI
;
A
#
# COMPACT_ATOMS: atom_id res chain seq x y z
N ARG A 1 12.31 2.33 11.93
CA ARG A 1 11.36 1.35 12.49
C ARG A 1 10.99 1.68 13.94
N GLU A 2 11.96 1.92 14.81
CA GLU A 2 11.74 2.10 16.25
C GLU A 2 10.82 3.28 16.62
N ASN A 3 10.71 4.29 15.79
CA ASN A 3 9.92 5.50 16.08
C ASN A 3 8.54 5.53 15.39
N GLY A 4 8.10 4.46 14.75
CA GLY A 4 6.79 4.40 14.08
C GLY A 4 6.59 5.38 12.91
N THR A 5 7.67 5.98 12.39
CA THR A 5 7.60 7.00 11.33
C THR A 5 7.92 6.47 9.94
N LEU A 6 8.33 5.19 9.83
CA LEU A 6 8.67 4.60 8.56
C LEU A 6 7.43 4.46 7.67
N GLN A 7 7.55 4.88 6.42
CA GLN A 7 6.57 4.62 5.37
C GLN A 7 7.26 4.18 4.08
N ARG A 8 6.50 3.54 3.21
CA ARG A 8 6.91 3.20 1.86
C ARG A 8 6.02 3.94 0.85
N ASN A 9 6.65 4.56 -0.14
CA ASN A 9 5.98 5.21 -1.26
C ASN A 9 6.58 4.76 -2.59
N PHE A 10 6.23 5.39 -3.70
CA PHE A 10 6.75 5.04 -5.03
C PHE A 10 8.25 5.30 -5.20
N GLN A 11 8.87 6.10 -4.33
CA GLN A 11 10.31 6.38 -4.32
C GLN A 11 11.10 5.43 -3.42
N GLY A 12 10.43 4.63 -2.58
CA GLY A 12 11.04 3.74 -1.61
C GLY A 12 10.60 4.02 -0.18
N TYR A 13 11.51 3.83 0.79
CA TYR A 13 11.23 4.07 2.20
C TYR A 13 11.58 5.50 2.63
N SER A 14 10.71 6.11 3.42
CA SER A 14 10.86 7.46 3.97
C SER A 14 10.42 7.50 5.43
N THR A 15 10.92 8.47 6.19
CA THR A 15 10.46 8.76 7.56
C THR A 15 9.47 9.94 7.63
N HIS A 16 9.03 10.45 6.50
CA HIS A 16 8.11 11.58 6.39
C HIS A 16 6.66 11.11 6.12
N ARG A 17 6.11 10.31 7.04
CA ARG A 17 4.80 9.65 6.89
C ARG A 17 3.63 10.62 6.67
N GLN A 18 3.72 11.85 7.16
CA GLN A 18 2.64 12.84 7.11
C GLN A 18 2.80 13.87 5.98
N CYS A 19 3.78 13.69 5.10
CA CYS A 19 4.04 14.64 4.02
C CYS A 19 3.38 14.20 2.73
N ASP A 20 2.79 15.14 2.04
CA ASP A 20 2.42 14.96 0.64
C ASP A 20 3.66 14.70 -0.22
N LEU A 21 3.51 13.92 -1.26
CA LEU A 21 4.56 13.60 -2.22
C LEU A 21 4.26 14.30 -3.54
N VAL A 22 5.04 15.33 -3.87
CA VAL A 22 5.01 15.95 -5.20
C VAL A 22 6.08 15.30 -6.06
N SER A 23 5.69 14.65 -7.14
CA SER A 23 6.63 14.01 -8.07
C SER A 23 6.98 14.93 -9.23
N LEU A 24 8.26 14.96 -9.58
CA LEU A 24 8.79 15.68 -10.73
C LEU A 24 9.29 14.68 -11.78
N GLY A 25 9.19 15.08 -13.06
CA GLY A 25 9.65 14.29 -14.19
C GLY A 25 8.59 13.37 -14.79
N VAL A 26 8.95 12.74 -15.91
CA VAL A 26 8.11 11.79 -16.63
C VAL A 26 7.77 10.58 -15.75
N ILE A 27 6.57 10.02 -15.90
CA ILE A 27 6.06 8.86 -15.16
C ILE A 27 5.93 9.11 -13.65
N GLY A 28 6.36 10.26 -13.13
CA GLY A 28 6.35 10.57 -11.70
C GLY A 28 4.96 10.38 -11.09
N ILE A 29 4.88 9.66 -9.95
CA ILE A 29 3.63 9.44 -9.21
C ILE A 29 3.73 10.19 -7.89
N GLY A 30 2.81 11.14 -7.68
CA GLY A 30 2.63 11.90 -6.45
C GLY A 30 1.38 11.48 -5.68
N GLY A 31 1.34 11.85 -4.41
CA GLY A 31 0.17 11.68 -3.54
C GLY A 31 -0.04 12.93 -2.71
N ILE A 32 -1.22 13.54 -2.81
CA ILE A 32 -1.58 14.77 -2.09
C ILE A 32 -2.96 14.55 -1.47
N GLY A 33 -3.02 14.56 -0.14
CA GLY A 33 -4.25 14.22 0.58
C GLY A 33 -4.76 12.83 0.19
N ASN A 34 -5.98 12.75 -0.34
CA ASN A 34 -6.61 11.52 -0.82
C ASN A 34 -6.53 11.34 -2.34
N MET A 35 -5.59 11.99 -3.01
CA MET A 35 -5.41 11.90 -4.45
C MET A 35 -4.03 11.39 -4.83
N PHE A 36 -3.98 10.41 -5.74
CA PHE A 36 -2.77 10.06 -6.47
C PHE A 36 -2.81 10.67 -7.87
N ALA A 37 -1.66 11.16 -8.33
CA ALA A 37 -1.52 11.76 -9.65
C ALA A 37 -0.26 11.23 -10.35
N GLN A 38 -0.38 10.91 -11.63
CA GLN A 38 0.74 10.46 -12.45
C GLN A 38 0.99 11.43 -13.60
N ASN A 39 2.25 11.82 -13.75
CA ASN A 39 2.70 12.66 -14.86
C ASN A 39 2.69 11.90 -16.20
N ALA A 40 2.80 12.65 -17.29
CA ALA A 40 2.94 12.13 -18.64
C ALA A 40 4.06 11.07 -18.73
N VAL A 41 3.80 10.01 -19.50
CA VAL A 41 4.73 8.88 -19.69
C VAL A 41 5.73 9.17 -20.81
N SER A 42 5.34 9.95 -21.81
CA SER A 42 6.20 10.39 -22.92
C SER A 42 6.99 11.62 -22.50
N THR A 43 8.32 11.59 -22.72
CA THR A 43 9.20 12.75 -22.45
C THR A 43 8.80 13.95 -23.30
N ILE A 44 8.46 13.75 -24.56
CA ILE A 44 8.04 14.82 -25.47
C ILE A 44 6.76 15.50 -24.95
N GLU A 45 5.76 14.69 -24.62
CA GLU A 45 4.50 15.20 -24.08
C GLU A 45 4.70 15.94 -22.74
N TYR A 46 5.55 15.40 -21.87
CA TYR A 46 5.90 16.04 -20.60
C TYR A 46 6.51 17.42 -20.83
N GLU A 47 7.52 17.52 -21.70
CA GLU A 47 8.20 18.76 -22.02
C GLU A 47 7.26 19.80 -22.64
N GLU A 48 6.42 19.39 -23.59
CA GLU A 48 5.42 20.28 -24.22
C GLU A 48 4.44 20.86 -23.19
N ILE A 49 4.01 20.06 -22.20
CA ILE A 49 3.08 20.52 -21.16
C ILE A 49 3.80 21.52 -20.24
N ILE A 50 5.04 21.23 -19.83
CA ILE A 50 5.83 22.12 -18.98
C ILE A 50 6.14 23.44 -19.69
N GLU A 51 6.46 23.41 -20.99
CA GLU A 51 6.72 24.64 -21.77
C GLU A 51 5.48 25.56 -21.87
N ARG A 52 4.28 24.98 -21.79
CA ARG A 52 3.03 25.77 -21.69
C ARG A 52 2.74 26.30 -20.28
N GLY A 53 3.58 25.98 -19.29
CA GLY A 53 3.36 26.35 -17.89
C GLY A 53 2.26 25.57 -17.19
N GLU A 54 1.92 24.39 -17.70
CA GLU A 54 0.87 23.49 -17.17
C GLU A 54 1.47 22.37 -16.31
N LEU A 55 0.63 21.79 -15.43
CA LEU A 55 1.02 20.57 -14.69
C LEU A 55 0.91 19.34 -15.63
N PRO A 56 1.98 18.53 -15.74
CA PRO A 56 2.04 17.42 -16.68
C PRO A 56 1.28 16.17 -16.20
N ILE A 57 0.20 16.36 -15.47
CA ILE A 57 -0.64 15.28 -14.91
C ILE A 57 -1.51 14.69 -16.02
N LYS A 58 -1.43 13.37 -16.21
CA LYS A 58 -2.22 12.61 -17.21
C LYS A 58 -3.23 11.67 -16.58
N LYS A 59 -2.98 11.21 -15.37
CA LYS A 59 -3.89 10.32 -14.64
C LYS A 59 -4.01 10.81 -13.21
N GLY A 60 -5.21 10.69 -12.66
CA GLY A 60 -5.50 10.94 -11.26
C GLY A 60 -6.43 9.85 -10.73
N LEU A 61 -6.27 9.52 -9.47
CA LEU A 61 -7.13 8.62 -8.72
C LEU A 61 -7.47 9.30 -7.39
N LEU A 62 -8.76 9.50 -7.14
CA LEU A 62 -9.26 9.82 -5.81
C LEU A 62 -9.54 8.52 -5.08
N VAL A 63 -9.02 8.40 -3.88
CA VAL A 63 -9.24 7.26 -3.01
C VAL A 63 -10.26 7.61 -1.93
N ASP A 64 -11.08 6.65 -1.56
CA ASP A 64 -12.07 6.79 -0.50
C ASP A 64 -11.50 6.36 0.87
N ASP A 65 -12.34 6.42 1.91
CA ASP A 65 -11.91 6.11 3.27
C ASP A 65 -11.51 4.64 3.43
N ASP A 66 -12.17 3.70 2.72
CA ASP A 66 -11.80 2.28 2.71
C ASP A 66 -10.43 2.07 2.04
N ASP A 67 -10.16 2.76 0.94
CA ASP A 67 -8.84 2.74 0.29
C ASP A 67 -7.73 3.22 1.24
N LEU A 68 -8.00 4.29 2.00
CA LEU A 68 -7.04 4.84 2.95
C LEU A 68 -6.78 3.86 4.11
N LEU A 69 -7.81 3.20 4.62
CA LEU A 69 -7.67 2.17 5.66
C LEU A 69 -6.85 0.98 5.14
N ARG A 70 -7.15 0.46 3.96
CA ARG A 70 -6.42 -0.62 3.31
C ARG A 70 -4.96 -0.26 3.04
N ALA A 71 -4.74 0.95 2.54
CA ALA A 71 -3.38 1.48 2.34
C ALA A 71 -2.60 1.57 3.66
N ALA A 72 -3.25 1.95 4.77
CA ALA A 72 -2.61 1.98 6.09
C ALA A 72 -2.22 0.58 6.57
N VAL A 73 -3.09 -0.44 6.42
CA VAL A 73 -2.76 -1.85 6.73
C VAL A 73 -1.57 -2.33 5.91
N ILE A 74 -1.61 -2.11 4.59
CA ILE A 74 -0.52 -2.48 3.68
C ILE A 74 0.79 -1.81 4.09
N GLN A 75 0.74 -0.52 4.44
CA GLN A 75 1.90 0.23 4.90
C GLN A 75 2.50 -0.34 6.19
N ASP A 76 1.67 -0.65 7.17
CA ASP A 76 2.14 -1.15 8.45
C ASP A 76 2.79 -2.53 8.28
N LEU A 77 2.18 -3.46 7.54
CA LEU A 77 2.77 -4.75 7.24
C LEU A 77 4.09 -4.61 6.48
N MET A 78 4.15 -3.76 5.45
CA MET A 78 5.35 -3.56 4.64
C MET A 78 6.50 -2.91 5.41
N CYS A 79 6.20 -2.09 6.43
CA CYS A 79 7.21 -1.33 7.16
C CYS A 79 7.63 -1.98 8.48
N TYR A 80 6.72 -2.68 9.18
CA TYR A 80 6.96 -3.11 10.56
C TYR A 80 6.97 -4.62 10.78
N ASP A 81 6.56 -5.41 9.81
CA ASP A 81 6.43 -6.88 9.87
C ASP A 81 5.40 -7.35 10.92
N SER A 82 4.59 -6.46 11.45
CA SER A 82 3.51 -6.77 12.39
C SER A 82 2.45 -5.68 12.38
N LEU A 83 1.23 -6.05 12.77
CA LEU A 83 0.12 -5.12 12.93
C LEU A 83 -0.68 -5.53 14.17
N SER A 84 -0.86 -4.59 15.11
CA SER A 84 -1.74 -4.75 16.27
C SER A 84 -3.16 -4.34 15.90
N TYR A 85 -4.14 -5.20 16.16
CA TYR A 85 -5.54 -4.90 15.87
C TYR A 85 -6.06 -3.74 16.72
N ASP A 86 -5.70 -3.73 18.01
CA ASP A 86 -6.16 -2.71 18.95
C ASP A 86 -5.54 -1.35 18.64
N ASP A 87 -4.22 -1.28 18.36
CA ASP A 87 -3.54 -0.02 18.05
C ASP A 87 -4.05 0.56 16.73
N PHE A 88 -4.22 -0.29 15.71
CA PHE A 88 -4.77 0.12 14.42
C PHE A 88 -6.21 0.60 14.58
N GLY A 89 -7.04 -0.17 15.28
CA GLY A 89 -8.44 0.16 15.56
C GLY A 89 -8.58 1.48 16.31
N ALA A 90 -7.76 1.71 17.34
CA ALA A 90 -7.73 2.97 18.08
C ALA A 90 -7.31 4.16 17.21
N THR A 91 -6.34 3.96 16.30
CA THR A 91 -5.83 5.00 15.40
C THR A 91 -6.86 5.41 14.35
N HIS A 92 -7.60 4.44 13.81
CA HIS A 92 -8.53 4.64 12.70
C HIS A 92 -10.01 4.63 13.09
N ASN A 93 -10.31 4.48 14.40
CA ASN A 93 -11.65 4.43 14.96
C ASN A 93 -12.55 3.35 14.34
N ILE A 94 -12.00 2.13 14.20
CA ILE A 94 -12.70 0.94 13.70
C ILE A 94 -12.47 -0.26 14.63
N ASP A 95 -13.33 -1.28 14.55
CA ASP A 95 -12.97 -2.64 14.96
C ASP A 95 -12.29 -3.34 13.80
N PHE A 96 -10.97 -3.60 13.93
CA PHE A 96 -10.18 -4.19 12.85
C PHE A 96 -10.68 -5.57 12.45
N ARG A 97 -11.08 -6.40 13.41
CA ARG A 97 -11.50 -7.77 13.17
C ARG A 97 -12.84 -7.85 12.47
N GLU A 98 -13.75 -6.95 12.84
CA GLU A 98 -15.05 -6.86 12.18
C GLU A 98 -14.89 -6.28 10.77
N TYR A 99 -14.09 -5.21 10.63
CA TYR A 99 -13.93 -4.52 9.36
C TYR A 99 -13.20 -5.35 8.29
N PHE A 100 -12.16 -6.11 8.69
CA PHE A 100 -11.32 -6.92 7.81
C PHE A 100 -11.54 -8.43 8.01
N GLU A 101 -12.74 -8.84 8.40
CA GLU A 101 -13.07 -10.25 8.68
C GLU A 101 -12.74 -11.17 7.50
N ASP A 102 -13.06 -10.73 6.28
CA ASP A 102 -12.85 -11.54 5.07
C ASP A 102 -11.37 -11.62 4.69
N GLU A 103 -10.62 -10.54 4.85
CA GLU A 103 -9.18 -10.53 4.65
C GLU A 103 -8.47 -11.45 5.66
N ILE A 104 -8.87 -11.39 6.93
CA ILE A 104 -8.33 -12.28 7.98
C ILE A 104 -8.61 -13.76 7.63
N LYS A 105 -9.80 -14.08 7.10
CA LYS A 105 -10.10 -15.44 6.64
C LYS A 105 -9.17 -15.89 5.49
N LYS A 106 -8.88 -14.98 4.54
CA LYS A 106 -7.95 -15.25 3.43
C LYS A 106 -6.51 -15.47 3.92
N LEU A 107 -6.09 -14.74 4.95
CA LEU A 107 -4.76 -14.87 5.54
C LEU A 107 -4.50 -16.23 6.18
N LYS A 108 -5.54 -17.00 6.58
CA LYS A 108 -5.36 -18.34 7.16
C LYS A 108 -4.62 -19.31 6.25
N VAL A 109 -4.82 -19.21 4.93
CA VAL A 109 -4.07 -20.02 3.96
C VAL A 109 -2.58 -19.69 3.99
N LEU A 110 -2.24 -18.42 4.17
CA LEU A 110 -0.85 -17.97 4.27
C LEU A 110 -0.23 -18.30 5.64
N GLU A 111 -1.05 -18.43 6.69
CA GLU A 111 -0.64 -18.93 7.99
C GLU A 111 -0.30 -20.43 7.92
N ASP A 112 -1.12 -21.24 7.25
CA ASP A 112 -0.85 -22.67 7.01
C ASP A 112 0.47 -22.87 6.23
N ASP A 113 0.82 -21.92 5.36
CA ASP A 113 2.09 -21.88 4.64
C ASP A 113 3.26 -21.33 5.49
N GLU A 114 3.05 -21.03 6.78
CA GLU A 114 4.03 -20.46 7.72
C GLU A 114 4.58 -19.10 7.31
N LEU A 115 3.82 -18.30 6.55
CA LEU A 115 4.25 -16.98 6.11
C LEU A 115 3.94 -15.88 7.13
N LEU A 116 2.94 -16.10 7.96
CA LEU A 116 2.52 -15.18 9.01
C LEU A 116 1.95 -15.97 10.21
N GLU A 117 1.75 -15.29 11.30
CA GLU A 117 1.08 -15.79 12.51
C GLU A 117 -0.12 -14.88 12.80
N LEU A 118 -1.31 -15.49 12.93
CA LEU A 118 -2.52 -14.81 13.37
C LEU A 118 -2.73 -15.06 14.86
N SER A 119 -2.97 -14.00 15.60
CA SER A 119 -3.28 -14.07 17.01
C SER A 119 -4.48 -13.20 17.36
N ASP A 120 -4.93 -13.31 18.61
CA ASP A 120 -5.94 -12.38 19.11
C ASP A 120 -5.45 -10.93 19.18
N ALA A 121 -4.17 -10.68 19.20
CA ALA A 121 -3.59 -9.35 19.26
C ALA A 121 -3.31 -8.73 17.90
N GLY A 122 -3.12 -9.54 16.84
CA GLY A 122 -2.75 -9.00 15.54
C GLY A 122 -2.12 -10.01 14.59
N ILE A 123 -1.44 -9.48 13.59
CA ILE A 123 -0.73 -10.19 12.53
C ILE A 123 0.76 -10.03 12.74
N GLY A 124 1.52 -11.14 12.77
CA GLY A 124 2.97 -11.17 12.79
C GLY A 124 3.52 -11.80 11.50
N ILE A 125 4.49 -11.17 10.86
CA ILE A 125 5.12 -11.70 9.64
C ILE A 125 6.34 -12.53 10.03
N THR A 126 6.39 -13.79 9.60
CA THR A 126 7.53 -14.67 9.84
C THR A 126 8.75 -14.28 8.99
N PRO A 127 9.97 -14.75 9.33
CA PRO A 127 11.13 -14.57 8.46
C PRO A 127 10.93 -15.13 7.05
N LYS A 128 10.15 -16.21 6.88
CA LYS A 128 9.79 -16.80 5.60
C LYS A 128 8.80 -15.88 4.86
N GLY A 129 7.78 -15.39 5.55
CA GLY A 129 6.78 -14.46 4.99
C GLY A 129 7.36 -13.13 4.56
N ARG A 130 8.45 -12.68 5.19
CA ARG A 130 9.14 -11.45 4.76
C ARG A 130 9.63 -11.51 3.31
N LEU A 131 9.96 -12.68 2.80
CA LEU A 131 10.35 -12.87 1.39
C LEU A 131 9.14 -12.70 0.44
N LEU A 132 7.93 -12.97 0.94
CA LEU A 132 6.67 -12.89 0.22
C LEU A 132 5.73 -11.80 0.76
N LEU A 133 6.30 -10.80 1.45
CA LEU A 133 5.55 -9.76 2.15
C LEU A 133 4.56 -9.02 1.23
N ARG A 134 4.93 -8.82 -0.03
CA ARG A 134 4.04 -8.20 -1.01
C ARG A 134 2.79 -9.05 -1.27
N ASN A 135 2.92 -10.36 -1.34
CA ASN A 135 1.79 -11.27 -1.54
C ASN A 135 0.83 -11.23 -0.34
N ILE A 136 1.39 -11.17 0.89
CA ILE A 136 0.59 -11.02 2.10
C ILE A 136 -0.17 -9.68 2.08
N ALA A 137 0.53 -8.58 1.78
CA ALA A 137 -0.06 -7.25 1.74
C ALA A 137 -1.16 -7.11 0.67
N MET A 138 -1.03 -7.82 -0.46
CA MET A 138 -2.03 -7.84 -1.54
C MET A 138 -3.41 -8.37 -1.09
N THR A 139 -3.48 -9.15 -0.02
CA THR A 139 -4.76 -9.60 0.55
C THR A 139 -5.68 -8.43 0.93
N PHE A 140 -5.10 -7.28 1.28
CA PHE A 140 -5.84 -6.07 1.65
C PHE A 140 -6.13 -5.13 0.47
N ASP A 141 -5.65 -5.43 -0.74
CA ASP A 141 -5.92 -4.62 -1.92
C ASP A 141 -7.23 -5.05 -2.58
N ARG A 142 -8.26 -4.21 -2.49
CA ARG A 142 -9.59 -4.51 -3.03
C ARG A 142 -9.68 -4.49 -4.56
N TYR A 143 -8.67 -3.92 -5.23
CA TYR A 143 -8.62 -3.82 -6.69
C TYR A 143 -7.90 -5.01 -7.35
N ILE A 144 -7.29 -5.87 -6.54
CA ILE A 144 -6.63 -7.08 -7.02
C ILE A 144 -7.60 -8.25 -6.87
N ASP A 145 -8.20 -8.66 -7.97
CA ASP A 145 -8.83 -9.97 -8.04
C ASP A 145 -7.72 -11.01 -8.24
N LEU A 146 -7.43 -11.76 -7.18
CA LEU A 146 -6.35 -12.75 -7.16
C LEU A 146 -6.62 -13.88 -8.16
N GLU A 147 -7.89 -14.15 -8.49
CA GLU A 147 -8.28 -15.19 -9.45
C GLU A 147 -8.13 -14.74 -10.92
N GLU A 148 -8.37 -13.45 -11.23
CA GLU A 148 -8.25 -12.94 -12.59
C GLU A 148 -6.83 -12.44 -12.96
N ASN A 149 -5.98 -12.17 -11.98
CA ASN A 149 -4.71 -11.43 -12.19
C ASN A 149 -3.44 -12.29 -12.19
N GLU A 150 -3.51 -13.62 -12.23
CA GLU A 150 -2.33 -14.49 -12.35
C GLU A 150 -1.38 -14.13 -13.53
N HIS A 151 -1.84 -13.33 -14.48
CA HIS A 151 -1.09 -12.97 -15.69
C HIS A 151 -0.62 -11.50 -15.76
N ARG A 152 -1.01 -10.62 -14.81
CA ARG A 152 -0.72 -9.18 -14.90
C ARG A 152 0.48 -8.70 -14.10
N PHE A 153 0.93 -9.46 -13.12
CA PHE A 153 2.08 -9.07 -12.30
C PHE A 153 3.31 -9.91 -12.65
N SER A 154 4.49 -9.28 -12.59
CA SER A 154 5.75 -10.06 -12.65
C SER A 154 5.68 -11.16 -11.60
N LYS A 155 5.77 -12.41 -12.02
CA LYS A 155 5.81 -13.55 -11.12
C LYS A 155 6.94 -13.31 -10.13
N ALA A 156 6.60 -13.26 -8.84
CA ALA A 156 7.61 -13.46 -7.81
C ALA A 156 8.13 -14.90 -8.02
N ILE A 157 9.40 -15.03 -8.35
CA ILE A 157 10.06 -16.31 -8.61
C ILE A 157 10.10 -17.07 -7.31
#